data_d8923450854ab73c9b2382d6a9f99fe4
#
_entry.id   d8923450854ab73c9b2382d6a9f99fe4
#
_cell.length_a   1.000
_cell.length_b   1.000
_cell.length_c   1.000
_cell.angle_alpha   90.00
_cell.angle_beta   90.00
_cell.angle_gamma   90.00
#
_symmetry.space_group_name_H-M   'P 1'
#
loop_
_entity.id
_entity.type
_entity.pdbx_description
1 polymer ?
#
loop_
_entity_poly.entity_id
_entity_poly.type
_entity_poly.pdbx_seq_one_letter_code
_entity_poly.pdbx_strand_id
1 'polypeptide(L)'
;MSDFMMKNFYKQREDFEKSSAARDLTLNFPDTVTEIKDIPYMKDGSASGTTASLNTAGTDRTPQNSVLLTSESQMCDSHRLDCYRPKNRDGEVLPVIVNVHGGGLLLVSKEFNRLFCIRLSELGFLVYSVEYRLIPDCTFFDQCQDLSHAMDFLKTQIPSDNGDLSHVYAVGDSGGACLLTYTTAMQHALAAAKAAKVTPSSLHINALRLISGMFYTTKFDKIGLFLPKYLYGKDYKKSAFAPFVNPEHPDIVKALPPCFLVTSHNDYLKRYTLQFEKALARYQVPHDLLNFPKNPKLTHAFSVFEPELDESLQTMKSMVDFLQKY
;
A
#
# COMPACT_ATOMS: atom_id res chain seq x y z
N MET A 1 11.95 19.43 -12.05
CA MET A 1 12.64 18.58 -11.05
C MET A 1 14.13 18.61 -11.41
N SER A 2 15.08 18.68 -10.47
CA SER A 2 16.48 18.57 -10.88
C SER A 2 16.75 17.11 -11.27
N ASP A 3 17.39 16.90 -12.39
CA ASP A 3 17.78 15.59 -12.95
C ASP A 3 18.52 14.72 -11.90
N PHE A 4 19.28 15.37 -11.04
CA PHE A 4 20.00 14.75 -9.93
C PHE A 4 19.08 14.04 -8.91
N MET A 5 17.96 14.67 -8.53
CA MET A 5 17.05 14.08 -7.53
C MET A 5 16.28 12.87 -8.11
N MET A 6 15.90 12.95 -9.38
CA MET A 6 15.28 11.83 -10.08
C MET A 6 16.22 10.63 -10.13
N LYS A 7 17.47 10.85 -10.58
CA LYS A 7 18.50 9.78 -10.60
C LYS A 7 18.71 9.16 -9.21
N ASN A 8 18.63 9.97 -8.15
CA ASN A 8 18.77 9.44 -6.79
C ASN A 8 17.61 8.53 -6.38
N PHE A 9 16.36 8.85 -6.74
CA PHE A 9 15.21 7.98 -6.46
C PHE A 9 15.35 6.63 -7.19
N TYR A 10 15.67 6.63 -8.48
CA TYR A 10 15.84 5.39 -9.24
C TYR A 10 17.01 4.55 -8.72
N LYS A 11 18.13 5.20 -8.36
CA LYS A 11 19.25 4.49 -7.73
C LYS A 11 18.85 3.85 -6.41
N GLN A 12 18.10 4.55 -5.56
CA GLN A 12 17.62 3.99 -4.30
C GLN A 12 16.70 2.78 -4.51
N ARG A 13 15.83 2.81 -5.55
CA ARG A 13 15.03 1.63 -5.94
C ARG A 13 15.92 0.46 -6.31
N GLU A 14 16.85 0.66 -7.24
CA GLU A 14 17.77 -0.38 -7.70
C GLU A 14 18.58 -0.98 -6.54
N ASP A 15 19.13 -0.13 -5.67
CA ASP A 15 19.89 -0.57 -4.50
C ASP A 15 19.00 -1.37 -3.52
N PHE A 16 17.75 -0.96 -3.36
CA PHE A 16 16.78 -1.66 -2.52
C PHE A 16 16.35 -2.99 -3.14
N GLU A 17 16.06 -3.05 -4.43
CA GLU A 17 15.72 -4.28 -5.15
C GLU A 17 16.82 -5.33 -5.02
N LYS A 18 18.09 -4.93 -5.19
CA LYS A 18 19.24 -5.80 -4.98
C LYS A 18 19.33 -6.34 -3.54
N SER A 19 19.09 -5.46 -2.56
CA SER A 19 19.07 -5.83 -1.15
C SER A 19 17.91 -6.76 -0.81
N SER A 20 16.72 -6.51 -1.37
CA SER A 20 15.53 -7.35 -1.21
C SER A 20 15.76 -8.75 -1.81
N ALA A 21 16.28 -8.82 -3.03
CA ALA A 21 16.60 -10.09 -3.67
C ALA A 21 17.63 -10.90 -2.85
N ALA A 22 18.65 -10.24 -2.29
CA ALA A 22 19.62 -10.89 -1.42
C ALA A 22 18.99 -11.40 -0.11
N ARG A 23 18.06 -10.65 0.48
CA ARG A 23 17.28 -11.08 1.65
C ARG A 23 16.43 -12.31 1.32
N ASP A 24 15.74 -12.29 0.19
CA ASP A 24 14.82 -13.38 -0.19
C ASP A 24 15.56 -14.72 -0.39
N LEU A 25 16.83 -14.70 -0.76
CA LEU A 25 17.68 -15.91 -0.79
C LEU A 25 17.94 -16.52 0.60
N THR A 26 17.75 -15.74 1.66
CA THR A 26 17.90 -16.21 3.06
C THR A 26 16.58 -16.62 3.71
N LEU A 27 15.44 -16.31 3.08
CA LEU A 27 14.14 -16.65 3.59
C LEU A 27 13.72 -18.05 3.16
N ASN A 28 13.02 -18.75 4.04
CA ASN A 28 12.36 -19.99 3.72
C ASN A 28 10.89 -19.71 3.36
N PHE A 29 10.52 -19.94 2.10
CA PHE A 29 9.14 -19.82 1.64
C PHE A 29 8.48 -21.21 1.72
N PRO A 30 7.51 -21.41 2.63
CA PRO A 30 6.86 -22.71 2.80
C PRO A 30 5.96 -23.05 1.60
N ASP A 31 5.94 -24.32 1.20
CA ASP A 31 5.05 -24.84 0.15
C ASP A 31 3.66 -25.20 0.69
N THR A 32 3.09 -24.34 1.54
CA THR A 32 1.77 -24.52 2.18
C THR A 32 0.66 -23.75 1.48
N VAL A 33 1.05 -22.86 0.55
CA VAL A 33 0.18 -21.90 -0.12
C VAL A 33 0.32 -22.02 -1.63
N THR A 34 -0.81 -21.96 -2.34
CA THR A 34 -0.83 -21.77 -3.79
C THR A 34 -0.66 -20.28 -4.07
N GLU A 35 0.36 -19.92 -4.85
CA GLU A 35 0.66 -18.56 -5.28
C GLU A 35 0.30 -18.40 -6.76
N ILE A 36 -0.55 -17.42 -7.09
CA ILE A 36 -0.82 -16.99 -8.46
C ILE A 36 -0.24 -15.59 -8.60
N LYS A 37 0.77 -15.45 -9.43
CA LYS A 37 1.57 -14.24 -9.56
C LYS A 37 1.11 -13.37 -10.72
N ASP A 38 1.31 -12.07 -10.57
CA ASP A 38 1.23 -11.06 -11.63
C ASP A 38 -0.13 -11.02 -12.36
N ILE A 39 -1.22 -11.18 -11.62
CA ILE A 39 -2.59 -11.04 -12.13
C ILE A 39 -2.82 -9.57 -12.50
N PRO A 40 -3.08 -9.21 -13.77
CA PRO A 40 -3.32 -7.82 -14.15
C PRO A 40 -4.70 -7.37 -13.67
N TYR A 41 -4.77 -6.24 -12.95
CA TYR A 41 -6.04 -5.67 -12.52
C TYR A 41 -6.52 -4.48 -13.39
N MET A 42 -5.70 -4.05 -14.34
CA MET A 42 -6.08 -3.12 -15.41
C MET A 42 -5.77 -3.74 -16.77
N LYS A 43 -6.66 -3.50 -17.75
CA LYS A 43 -6.40 -3.90 -19.15
C LYS A 43 -5.50 -2.88 -19.83
N ASP A 44 -4.60 -3.34 -20.68
CA ASP A 44 -3.81 -2.48 -21.55
C ASP A 44 -4.72 -1.55 -22.35
N GLY A 45 -4.49 -0.25 -22.26
CA GLY A 45 -5.26 0.78 -22.97
C GLY A 45 -6.36 1.52 -22.18
N SER A 46 -6.60 1.19 -20.90
CA SER A 46 -7.61 1.89 -20.06
C SER A 46 -7.08 3.07 -19.24
N ALA A 47 -5.81 3.47 -19.43
CA ALA A 47 -5.25 4.65 -18.78
C ALA A 47 -5.77 5.94 -19.43
N SER A 48 -6.91 6.47 -18.96
CA SER A 48 -7.34 7.84 -19.28
C SER A 48 -6.52 8.86 -18.49
N GLY A 49 -5.26 9.03 -18.88
CA GLY A 49 -4.43 10.14 -18.43
C GLY A 49 -4.56 11.28 -19.41
N THR A 50 -4.88 12.46 -18.94
CA THR A 50 -4.98 13.72 -19.70
C THR A 50 -3.63 13.99 -20.39
N THR A 51 -3.51 13.62 -21.66
CA THR A 51 -2.36 13.97 -22.48
C THR A 51 -2.42 15.45 -22.83
N ALA A 52 -1.52 16.24 -22.25
CA ALA A 52 -1.20 17.56 -22.80
C ALA A 52 -0.46 17.34 -24.14
N SER A 53 -1.15 17.61 -25.22
CA SER A 53 -0.60 17.60 -26.58
C SER A 53 0.51 18.65 -26.70
N LEU A 54 1.73 18.22 -26.99
CA LEU A 54 2.79 19.07 -27.54
C LEU A 54 3.12 18.53 -28.92
N ASN A 55 2.52 19.17 -29.94
CA ASN A 55 2.93 19.06 -31.34
C ASN A 55 4.32 19.69 -31.50
N THR A 56 5.32 18.92 -31.98
CA THR A 56 6.39 19.43 -32.82
C THR A 56 6.79 18.36 -33.82
N ALA A 57 6.62 18.71 -35.09
CA ALA A 57 7.12 17.99 -36.24
C ALA A 57 8.64 18.16 -36.39
N GLY A 58 9.36 17.13 -36.88
CA GLY A 58 10.76 17.28 -37.28
C GLY A 58 11.52 15.96 -37.45
N THR A 59 11.54 15.49 -38.63
CA THR A 59 12.39 14.60 -39.44
C THR A 59 13.72 14.06 -38.88
N ASP A 60 13.89 12.74 -39.11
CA ASP A 60 15.03 12.04 -39.78
C ASP A 60 16.17 11.40 -38.95
N ARG A 61 16.27 10.06 -39.14
CA ARG A 61 17.42 9.13 -39.32
C ARG A 61 18.19 8.54 -38.11
N THR A 62 17.99 7.23 -38.04
CA THR A 62 18.89 6.05 -37.90
C THR A 62 19.32 5.58 -36.50
N PRO A 63 19.52 4.26 -36.35
CA PRO A 63 19.24 3.56 -35.07
C PRO A 63 20.53 3.30 -34.29
N GLN A 64 20.49 3.54 -33.00
CA GLN A 64 21.39 2.89 -32.04
C GLN A 64 20.56 2.23 -30.97
N ASN A 65 20.73 0.90 -30.83
CA ASN A 65 20.11 0.05 -29.83
C ASN A 65 20.49 0.49 -28.41
N SER A 66 19.63 1.30 -27.82
CA SER A 66 19.44 1.34 -26.39
C SER A 66 17.96 1.04 -26.18
N VAL A 67 17.64 -0.07 -25.55
CA VAL A 67 16.28 -0.41 -25.16
C VAL A 67 15.85 0.59 -24.10
N LEU A 68 15.32 1.72 -24.57
CA LEU A 68 14.47 2.60 -23.80
C LEU A 68 13.16 1.84 -23.63
N LEU A 69 12.99 1.15 -22.47
CA LEU A 69 11.68 0.69 -22.04
C LEU A 69 10.77 1.91 -22.06
N THR A 70 9.79 1.89 -22.95
CA THR A 70 8.83 2.99 -23.10
C THR A 70 7.97 3.08 -21.84
N SER A 71 7.55 4.29 -21.46
CA SER A 71 6.70 4.55 -20.29
C SER A 71 5.42 3.70 -20.24
N GLU A 72 4.95 3.20 -21.36
CA GLU A 72 3.78 2.31 -21.47
C GLU A 72 4.04 0.88 -20.98
N SER A 73 5.22 0.30 -21.23
CA SER A 73 5.55 -1.04 -20.71
C SER A 73 5.74 -1.03 -19.18
N GLN A 74 6.30 0.06 -18.62
CA GLN A 74 6.42 0.22 -17.17
C GLN A 74 5.07 0.42 -16.47
N MET A 75 4.08 1.05 -17.13
CA MET A 75 2.73 1.19 -16.58
C MET A 75 2.01 -0.16 -16.45
N CYS A 76 2.22 -1.09 -17.38
CA CYS A 76 1.61 -2.42 -17.35
C CYS A 76 2.11 -3.27 -16.17
N ASP A 77 3.40 -3.17 -15.84
CA ASP A 77 4.01 -3.98 -14.77
C ASP A 77 3.60 -3.54 -13.36
N SER A 78 3.21 -2.28 -13.16
CA SER A 78 2.78 -1.75 -11.85
C SER A 78 1.29 -1.98 -11.52
N HIS A 79 0.48 -2.51 -12.47
CA HIS A 79 -0.94 -2.75 -12.25
C HIS A 79 -1.23 -4.25 -12.17
N ARG A 80 -0.51 -4.92 -11.28
CA ARG A 80 -0.62 -6.36 -11.03
C ARG A 80 -0.83 -6.64 -9.56
N LEU A 81 -1.36 -7.80 -9.25
CA LEU A 81 -1.47 -8.31 -7.90
C LEU A 81 -1.12 -9.80 -7.87
N ASP A 82 -0.75 -10.28 -6.70
CA ASP A 82 -0.56 -11.70 -6.44
C ASP A 82 -1.68 -12.22 -5.56
N CYS A 83 -2.08 -13.47 -5.79
CA CYS A 83 -3.05 -14.17 -4.97
C CYS A 83 -2.37 -15.32 -4.22
N TYR A 84 -2.67 -15.46 -2.93
CA TYR A 84 -2.15 -16.51 -2.04
C TYR A 84 -3.33 -17.25 -1.41
N ARG A 85 -3.41 -18.58 -1.63
CA ARG A 85 -4.46 -19.44 -1.11
C ARG A 85 -3.86 -20.60 -0.32
N PRO A 86 -4.34 -20.91 0.91
CA PRO A 86 -3.82 -22.03 1.68
C PRO A 86 -4.22 -23.35 1.01
N LYS A 87 -3.25 -24.24 0.73
CA LYS A 87 -3.47 -25.51 0.04
C LYS A 87 -4.38 -26.48 0.80
N ASN A 88 -4.33 -26.43 2.13
CA ASN A 88 -5.14 -27.29 3.00
C ASN A 88 -6.62 -26.87 3.08
N ARG A 89 -7.01 -25.76 2.44
CA ARG A 89 -8.38 -25.22 2.42
C ARG A 89 -8.84 -24.95 0.99
N ASP A 90 -8.38 -25.79 0.05
CA ASP A 90 -8.79 -25.69 -1.35
C ASP A 90 -10.30 -25.93 -1.49
N GLY A 91 -10.95 -25.10 -2.33
CA GLY A 91 -12.40 -25.15 -2.54
C GLY A 91 -13.27 -24.53 -1.44
N GLU A 92 -12.72 -24.17 -0.28
CA GLU A 92 -13.47 -23.46 0.77
C GLU A 92 -13.67 -22.00 0.43
N VAL A 93 -14.76 -21.39 0.90
CA VAL A 93 -14.96 -19.94 0.86
C VAL A 93 -14.19 -19.32 2.02
N LEU A 94 -13.24 -18.41 1.73
CA LEU A 94 -12.32 -17.85 2.71
C LEU A 94 -12.52 -16.35 2.89
N PRO A 95 -12.38 -15.81 4.12
CA PRO A 95 -12.25 -14.38 4.32
C PRO A 95 -11.03 -13.84 3.57
N VAL A 96 -11.08 -12.58 3.19
CA VAL A 96 -10.10 -11.97 2.27
C VAL A 96 -9.26 -10.93 2.98
N ILE A 97 -7.97 -10.89 2.67
CA ILE A 97 -7.07 -9.80 3.03
C ILE A 97 -6.47 -9.19 1.76
N VAL A 98 -6.59 -7.86 1.62
CA VAL A 98 -5.87 -7.08 0.62
C VAL A 98 -4.63 -6.47 1.25
N ASN A 99 -3.43 -6.88 0.81
CA ASN A 99 -2.16 -6.36 1.29
C ASN A 99 -1.65 -5.23 0.40
N VAL A 100 -1.21 -4.13 1.02
CA VAL A 100 -0.64 -2.94 0.37
C VAL A 100 0.74 -2.69 0.95
N HIS A 101 1.78 -2.94 0.17
CA HIS A 101 3.16 -2.87 0.62
C HIS A 101 3.63 -1.44 0.97
N GLY A 102 4.66 -1.35 1.80
CA GLY A 102 5.26 -0.10 2.26
C GLY A 102 6.25 0.53 1.29
N GLY A 103 7.46 0.81 1.78
CA GLY A 103 8.55 1.41 0.98
C GLY A 103 8.44 2.92 0.79
N GLY A 104 7.75 3.64 1.67
CA GLY A 104 7.63 5.10 1.64
C GLY A 104 6.93 5.65 0.39
N LEU A 105 6.19 4.82 -0.36
CA LEU A 105 5.49 5.15 -1.61
C LEU A 105 6.43 5.35 -2.82
N LEU A 106 7.71 5.02 -2.66
CA LEU A 106 8.75 5.28 -3.68
C LEU A 106 9.70 4.09 -3.90
N LEU A 107 9.70 3.12 -3.01
CA LEU A 107 10.54 1.93 -3.03
C LEU A 107 9.69 0.68 -2.88
N VAL A 108 10.30 -0.49 -3.09
CA VAL A 108 9.69 -1.80 -2.83
C VAL A 108 8.67 -2.20 -3.88
N SER A 109 8.34 -3.45 -3.90
CA SER A 109 7.25 -4.06 -4.68
C SER A 109 6.46 -5.02 -3.79
N LYS A 110 5.34 -5.54 -4.32
CA LYS A 110 4.51 -6.56 -3.65
C LYS A 110 5.30 -7.79 -3.19
N GLU A 111 6.40 -8.11 -3.89
CA GLU A 111 7.27 -9.26 -3.57
C GLU A 111 7.93 -9.13 -2.19
N PHE A 112 8.20 -7.90 -1.74
CA PHE A 112 8.83 -7.69 -0.45
C PHE A 112 7.99 -8.21 0.73
N ASN A 113 6.66 -8.21 0.58
CA ASN A 113 5.72 -8.71 1.57
C ASN A 113 5.32 -10.18 1.33
N ARG A 114 5.97 -10.90 0.39
CA ARG A 114 5.58 -12.26 -0.03
C ARG A 114 5.48 -13.23 1.15
N LEU A 115 6.52 -13.35 1.99
CA LEU A 115 6.49 -14.27 3.14
C LEU A 115 5.40 -13.87 4.15
N PHE A 116 5.21 -12.59 4.39
CA PHE A 116 4.13 -12.08 5.23
C PHE A 116 2.74 -12.47 4.68
N CYS A 117 2.51 -12.35 3.36
CA CYS A 117 1.27 -12.76 2.71
C CYS A 117 1.04 -14.28 2.80
N ILE A 118 2.11 -15.10 2.67
CA ILE A 118 2.05 -16.54 2.88
C ILE A 118 1.59 -16.84 4.31
N ARG A 119 2.19 -16.19 5.32
CA ARG A 119 1.81 -16.39 6.73
C ARG A 119 0.35 -15.97 7.03
N LEU A 120 -0.12 -14.90 6.40
CA LEU A 120 -1.53 -14.51 6.50
C LEU A 120 -2.45 -15.55 5.85
N SER A 121 -2.04 -16.12 4.72
CA SER A 121 -2.80 -17.17 4.04
C SER A 121 -2.86 -18.45 4.87
N GLU A 122 -1.78 -18.85 5.52
CA GLU A 122 -1.75 -20.00 6.45
C GLU A 122 -2.72 -19.84 7.65
N LEU A 123 -3.06 -18.61 8.00
CA LEU A 123 -4.09 -18.32 9.02
C LEU A 123 -5.53 -18.48 8.50
N GLY A 124 -5.70 -18.89 7.24
CA GLY A 124 -7.01 -19.21 6.66
C GLY A 124 -7.61 -18.09 5.83
N PHE A 125 -6.82 -17.14 5.35
CA PHE A 125 -7.29 -16.06 4.49
C PHE A 125 -6.91 -16.30 3.03
N LEU A 126 -7.76 -15.86 2.12
CA LEU A 126 -7.38 -15.60 0.74
C LEU A 126 -6.73 -14.23 0.70
N VAL A 127 -5.45 -14.15 0.30
CA VAL A 127 -4.68 -12.91 0.38
C VAL A 127 -4.34 -12.40 -1.01
N TYR A 128 -4.62 -11.11 -1.28
CA TYR A 128 -4.20 -10.42 -2.49
C TYR A 128 -3.15 -9.35 -2.14
N SER A 129 -1.97 -9.43 -2.74
CA SER A 129 -0.90 -8.45 -2.58
C SER A 129 -0.84 -7.54 -3.80
N VAL A 130 -1.15 -6.26 -3.61
CA VAL A 130 -1.33 -5.29 -4.69
C VAL A 130 -0.03 -4.55 -4.97
N GLU A 131 0.36 -4.51 -6.27
CA GLU A 131 1.37 -3.59 -6.78
C GLU A 131 0.70 -2.28 -7.20
N TYR A 132 1.41 -1.17 -7.07
CA TYR A 132 0.96 0.17 -7.47
C TYR A 132 2.15 1.00 -7.96
N ARG A 133 1.91 2.01 -8.80
CA ARG A 133 2.96 2.90 -9.31
C ARG A 133 3.67 3.63 -8.17
N LEU A 134 4.95 3.88 -8.34
CA LEU A 134 5.80 4.49 -7.31
C LEU A 134 6.18 5.93 -7.66
N ILE A 135 6.31 6.77 -6.64
CA ILE A 135 6.91 8.10 -6.77
C ILE A 135 8.37 7.93 -7.24
N PRO A 136 8.90 8.70 -8.20
CA PRO A 136 8.35 9.94 -8.75
C PRO A 136 7.62 9.78 -10.11
N ASP A 137 7.34 8.56 -10.55
CA ASP A 137 6.70 8.30 -11.86
C ASP A 137 5.21 8.65 -11.87
N CYS A 138 4.64 8.81 -10.70
CA CYS A 138 3.26 9.19 -10.45
C CYS A 138 3.16 10.13 -9.24
N THR A 139 1.93 10.52 -8.89
CA THR A 139 1.61 11.25 -7.65
C THR A 139 0.95 10.32 -6.63
N PHE A 140 0.81 10.77 -5.39
CA PHE A 140 0.03 10.06 -4.37
C PHE A 140 -1.42 9.81 -4.79
N PHE A 141 -1.99 10.74 -5.54
CA PHE A 141 -3.37 10.61 -6.04
C PHE A 141 -3.49 9.51 -7.10
N ASP A 142 -2.46 9.37 -7.96
CA ASP A 142 -2.39 8.27 -8.91
C ASP A 142 -2.28 6.92 -8.19
N GLN A 143 -1.50 6.84 -7.09
CA GLN A 143 -1.41 5.62 -6.26
C GLN A 143 -2.76 5.28 -5.60
N CYS A 144 -3.49 6.30 -5.09
CA CYS A 144 -4.85 6.09 -4.58
C CYS A 144 -5.80 5.58 -5.67
N GLN A 145 -5.65 6.07 -6.91
CA GLN A 145 -6.44 5.61 -8.05
C GLN A 145 -6.08 4.17 -8.45
N ASP A 146 -4.78 3.82 -8.46
CA ASP A 146 -4.31 2.46 -8.74
C ASP A 146 -4.91 1.46 -7.74
N LEU A 147 -4.83 1.79 -6.44
CA LEU A 147 -5.42 0.93 -5.41
C LEU A 147 -6.95 0.85 -5.52
N SER A 148 -7.63 1.94 -5.89
CA SER A 148 -9.08 1.92 -6.17
C SER A 148 -9.41 1.00 -7.35
N HIS A 149 -8.62 1.00 -8.42
CA HIS A 149 -8.79 0.09 -9.56
C HIS A 149 -8.56 -1.37 -9.16
N ALA A 150 -7.52 -1.65 -8.35
CA ALA A 150 -7.28 -2.99 -7.83
C ALA A 150 -8.47 -3.47 -6.98
N MET A 151 -9.00 -2.62 -6.11
CA MET A 151 -10.18 -2.92 -5.31
C MET A 151 -11.42 -3.18 -6.19
N ASP A 152 -11.63 -2.41 -7.26
CA ASP A 152 -12.75 -2.64 -8.19
C ASP A 152 -12.60 -3.97 -8.96
N PHE A 153 -11.39 -4.31 -9.39
CA PHE A 153 -11.08 -5.62 -9.99
C PHE A 153 -11.42 -6.76 -9.01
N LEU A 154 -11.04 -6.61 -7.74
CA LEU A 154 -11.24 -7.62 -6.70
C LEU A 154 -12.73 -7.89 -6.42
N LYS A 155 -13.66 -6.99 -6.72
CA LYS A 155 -15.11 -7.24 -6.58
C LYS A 155 -15.60 -8.44 -7.41
N THR A 156 -14.95 -8.69 -8.54
CA THR A 156 -15.26 -9.85 -9.41
C THR A 156 -14.29 -11.00 -9.21
N GLN A 157 -13.04 -10.70 -8.86
CA GLN A 157 -12.02 -11.73 -8.68
C GLN A 157 -12.22 -12.55 -7.40
N ILE A 158 -12.57 -11.88 -6.28
CA ILE A 158 -12.81 -12.54 -4.98
C ILE A 158 -13.81 -13.69 -5.07
N PRO A 159 -15.03 -13.52 -5.63
CA PRO A 159 -15.96 -14.64 -5.79
C PRO A 159 -15.45 -15.72 -6.73
N SER A 160 -14.71 -15.35 -7.79
CA SER A 160 -14.12 -16.32 -8.73
C SER A 160 -13.07 -17.22 -8.08
N ASP A 161 -12.38 -16.70 -7.06
CA ASP A 161 -11.37 -17.41 -6.29
C ASP A 161 -11.93 -18.04 -4.99
N ASN A 162 -13.25 -18.19 -4.86
CA ASN A 162 -13.91 -18.64 -3.63
C ASN A 162 -13.54 -17.79 -2.39
N GLY A 163 -13.44 -16.47 -2.57
CA GLY A 163 -13.31 -15.52 -1.45
C GLY A 163 -14.68 -15.01 -1.00
N ASP A 164 -14.77 -14.61 0.26
CA ASP A 164 -15.98 -14.07 0.87
C ASP A 164 -16.00 -12.53 0.79
N LEU A 165 -16.83 -11.98 -0.10
CA LEU A 165 -17.02 -10.53 -0.24
C LEU A 165 -17.63 -9.86 1.00
N SER A 166 -18.25 -10.62 1.90
CA SER A 166 -18.81 -10.06 3.15
C SER A 166 -17.74 -9.89 4.25
N HIS A 167 -16.57 -10.52 4.07
CA HIS A 167 -15.44 -10.47 5.00
C HIS A 167 -14.15 -10.08 4.28
N VAL A 168 -14.06 -8.82 3.84
CA VAL A 168 -12.87 -8.27 3.19
C VAL A 168 -12.16 -7.30 4.12
N TYR A 169 -10.93 -7.58 4.43
CA TYR A 169 -10.05 -6.78 5.26
C TYR A 169 -8.88 -6.25 4.45
N ALA A 170 -8.22 -5.22 4.94
CA ALA A 170 -7.02 -4.75 4.27
C ALA A 170 -5.88 -4.48 5.27
N VAL A 171 -4.65 -4.75 4.86
CA VAL A 171 -3.44 -4.54 5.65
C VAL A 171 -2.43 -3.70 4.86
N GLY A 172 -1.81 -2.77 5.54
CA GLY A 172 -0.71 -1.99 4.95
C GLY A 172 0.36 -1.67 5.98
N ASP A 173 1.60 -1.61 5.52
CA ASP A 173 2.73 -1.20 6.34
C ASP A 173 3.32 0.13 5.87
N SER A 174 3.85 0.93 6.78
CA SER A 174 4.59 2.16 6.47
C SER A 174 3.87 3.09 5.48
N GLY A 175 4.43 3.30 4.28
CA GLY A 175 3.79 4.05 3.18
C GLY A 175 2.50 3.41 2.70
N GLY A 176 2.44 2.08 2.63
CA GLY A 176 1.23 1.34 2.27
C GLY A 176 0.09 1.56 3.26
N ALA A 177 0.38 1.66 4.56
CA ALA A 177 -0.62 2.03 5.57
C ALA A 177 -1.18 3.44 5.35
N CYS A 178 -0.33 4.40 4.94
CA CYS A 178 -0.78 5.75 4.55
C CYS A 178 -1.69 5.69 3.32
N LEU A 179 -1.26 5.01 2.26
CA LEU A 179 -2.01 4.87 1.02
C LEU A 179 -3.38 4.24 1.27
N LEU A 180 -3.38 3.13 2.02
CA LEU A 180 -4.59 2.41 2.38
C LEU A 180 -5.56 3.26 3.21
N THR A 181 -5.05 4.04 4.18
CA THR A 181 -5.85 4.96 5.00
C THR A 181 -6.62 5.96 4.12
N TYR A 182 -5.92 6.62 3.20
CA TYR A 182 -6.57 7.62 2.34
C TYR A 182 -7.50 7.00 1.30
N THR A 183 -7.09 5.90 0.66
CA THR A 183 -7.92 5.25 -0.37
C THR A 183 -9.21 4.71 0.22
N THR A 184 -9.14 4.07 1.40
CA THR A 184 -10.35 3.58 2.09
C THR A 184 -11.22 4.74 2.60
N ALA A 185 -10.61 5.77 3.20
CA ALA A 185 -11.38 6.94 3.66
C ALA A 185 -12.12 7.63 2.50
N MET A 186 -11.52 7.75 1.33
CA MET A 186 -12.13 8.38 0.15
C MET A 186 -13.40 7.68 -0.33
N GLN A 187 -13.67 6.43 0.04
CA GLN A 187 -14.94 5.75 -0.25
C GLN A 187 -16.14 6.49 0.36
N HIS A 188 -15.95 7.18 1.47
CA HIS A 188 -16.98 7.92 2.20
C HIS A 188 -16.66 9.41 2.34
N ALA A 189 -15.39 9.80 2.35
CA ALA A 189 -14.92 11.19 2.36
C ALA A 189 -14.94 11.79 0.94
N LEU A 190 -16.09 11.93 0.33
CA LEU A 190 -16.25 12.34 -1.07
C LEU A 190 -15.63 13.70 -1.39
N ALA A 191 -15.57 14.62 -0.43
CA ALA A 191 -14.87 15.91 -0.58
C ALA A 191 -13.36 15.72 -0.80
N ALA A 192 -12.74 14.79 -0.06
CA ALA A 192 -11.33 14.45 -0.22
C ALA A 192 -11.09 13.73 -1.56
N ALA A 193 -11.94 12.78 -1.93
CA ALA A 193 -11.87 12.07 -3.21
C ALA A 193 -11.95 13.05 -4.40
N LYS A 194 -12.92 13.98 -4.36
CA LYS A 194 -13.06 15.04 -5.37
C LYS A 194 -11.84 15.94 -5.45
N ALA A 195 -11.31 16.36 -4.29
CA ALA A 195 -10.11 17.21 -4.22
C ALA A 195 -8.87 16.50 -4.74
N ALA A 196 -8.75 15.20 -4.52
CA ALA A 196 -7.70 14.34 -5.04
C ALA A 196 -7.91 13.95 -6.51
N LYS A 197 -9.10 14.15 -7.08
CA LYS A 197 -9.55 13.66 -8.39
C LYS A 197 -9.47 12.12 -8.50
N VAL A 198 -9.72 11.43 -7.40
CA VAL A 198 -9.75 9.96 -7.32
C VAL A 198 -11.21 9.51 -7.43
N THR A 199 -11.44 8.46 -8.21
CA THR A 199 -12.71 7.73 -8.25
C THR A 199 -12.61 6.56 -7.26
N PRO A 200 -13.27 6.63 -6.10
CA PRO A 200 -13.16 5.57 -5.10
C PRO A 200 -13.80 4.27 -5.57
N SER A 201 -13.22 3.14 -5.17
CA SER A 201 -13.86 1.84 -5.31
C SER A 201 -15.07 1.69 -4.39
N SER A 202 -16.01 0.85 -4.78
CA SER A 202 -17.13 0.43 -3.93
C SER A 202 -16.92 -0.91 -3.21
N LEU A 203 -15.72 -1.50 -3.28
CA LEU A 203 -15.40 -2.69 -2.49
C LEU A 203 -15.44 -2.33 -1.00
N HIS A 204 -16.35 -2.95 -0.27
CA HIS A 204 -16.45 -2.73 1.18
C HIS A 204 -15.24 -3.34 1.90
N ILE A 205 -14.62 -2.57 2.77
CA ILE A 205 -13.53 -3.01 3.65
C ILE A 205 -14.04 -3.03 5.08
N ASN A 206 -14.12 -4.21 5.68
CA ASN A 206 -14.69 -4.40 7.02
C ASN A 206 -13.78 -3.85 8.11
N ALA A 207 -12.47 -4.00 8.00
CA ALA A 207 -11.50 -3.44 8.94
C ALA A 207 -10.12 -3.25 8.30
N LEU A 208 -9.32 -2.34 8.88
CA LEU A 208 -7.95 -2.06 8.47
C LEU A 208 -6.93 -2.54 9.49
N ARG A 209 -5.79 -3.04 9.02
CA ARG A 209 -4.58 -3.21 9.82
C ARG A 209 -3.49 -2.26 9.30
N LEU A 210 -3.00 -1.41 10.19
CA LEU A 210 -2.08 -0.33 9.87
C LEU A 210 -0.78 -0.50 10.67
N ILE A 211 0.27 -1.01 10.02
CA ILE A 211 1.53 -1.38 10.66
C ILE A 211 2.54 -0.27 10.48
N SER A 212 3.05 0.31 11.57
CA SER A 212 4.12 1.32 11.53
C SER A 212 3.85 2.46 10.54
N GLY A 213 2.60 2.96 10.47
CA GLY A 213 2.10 3.80 9.39
C GLY A 213 2.82 5.12 9.20
N MET A 214 3.18 5.46 7.96
CA MET A 214 3.72 6.75 7.55
C MET A 214 2.59 7.78 7.36
N PHE A 215 1.74 7.96 8.39
CA PHE A 215 0.52 8.78 8.28
C PHE A 215 0.77 10.26 7.99
N TYR A 216 1.86 10.83 8.50
CA TYR A 216 2.14 12.26 8.42
C TYR A 216 3.28 12.54 7.44
N THR A 217 2.93 13.11 6.30
CA THR A 217 3.88 13.39 5.22
C THR A 217 4.36 14.84 5.19
N THR A 218 3.85 15.73 6.07
CA THR A 218 4.17 17.17 6.08
C THR A 218 4.70 17.69 7.41
N LYS A 219 5.07 16.79 8.34
CA LYS A 219 5.70 17.20 9.61
C LYS A 219 7.10 17.73 9.39
N PHE A 220 7.60 18.48 10.37
CA PHE A 220 8.95 19.02 10.34
C PHE A 220 9.98 17.94 10.72
N ASP A 221 10.16 16.97 9.80
CA ASP A 221 11.13 15.89 9.86
C ASP A 221 11.61 15.52 8.45
N LYS A 222 12.44 14.47 8.32
CA LYS A 222 12.98 14.07 7.02
C LYS A 222 11.89 13.76 5.99
N ILE A 223 10.78 13.13 6.39
CA ILE A 223 9.66 12.80 5.50
C ILE A 223 9.01 14.10 5.02
N GLY A 224 8.58 14.96 5.93
CA GLY A 224 7.84 16.18 5.61
C GLY A 224 8.68 17.26 4.92
N LEU A 225 10.00 17.21 5.03
CA LEU A 225 10.89 18.12 4.31
C LEU A 225 11.07 17.73 2.84
N PHE A 226 11.04 16.43 2.51
CA PHE A 226 11.39 15.93 1.18
C PHE A 226 10.20 15.43 0.36
N LEU A 227 9.28 14.67 0.95
CA LEU A 227 8.25 13.97 0.18
C LEU A 227 7.08 14.82 -0.33
N PRO A 228 6.54 15.83 0.39
CA PRO A 228 5.24 16.42 0.05
C PRO A 228 5.13 16.94 -1.39
N LYS A 229 6.19 17.55 -1.91
CA LYS A 229 6.20 18.11 -3.29
C LYS A 229 6.15 17.02 -4.37
N TYR A 230 6.60 15.80 -4.06
CA TYR A 230 6.55 14.65 -4.97
C TYR A 230 5.22 13.92 -4.84
N LEU A 231 4.68 13.83 -3.63
CA LEU A 231 3.38 13.21 -3.37
C LEU A 231 2.23 14.04 -3.94
N TYR A 232 2.21 15.34 -3.67
CA TYR A 232 1.05 16.21 -3.88
C TYR A 232 1.27 17.32 -4.91
N GLY A 233 2.50 17.45 -5.48
CA GLY A 233 2.87 18.53 -6.36
C GLY A 233 3.45 19.76 -5.63
N LYS A 234 4.14 20.66 -6.38
CA LYS A 234 4.86 21.81 -5.81
C LYS A 234 3.95 22.77 -5.05
N ASP A 235 2.77 23.02 -5.59
CA ASP A 235 1.80 23.98 -5.06
C ASP A 235 0.71 23.35 -4.19
N TYR A 236 0.93 22.16 -3.65
CA TYR A 236 -0.05 21.39 -2.92
C TYR A 236 -0.74 22.18 -1.78
N LYS A 237 -0.03 23.10 -1.15
CA LYS A 237 -0.59 23.96 -0.06
C LYS A 237 -1.71 24.87 -0.53
N LYS A 238 -1.81 25.12 -1.85
CA LYS A 238 -2.88 25.92 -2.49
C LYS A 238 -3.91 25.05 -3.20
N SER A 239 -3.71 23.73 -3.22
CA SER A 239 -4.61 22.80 -3.87
C SER A 239 -5.90 22.59 -3.07
N ALA A 240 -6.95 22.10 -3.73
CA ALA A 240 -8.19 21.70 -3.06
C ALA A 240 -7.97 20.58 -2.02
N PHE A 241 -6.89 19.79 -2.16
CA PHE A 241 -6.55 18.72 -1.24
C PHE A 241 -5.76 19.20 -0.01
N ALA A 242 -5.28 20.45 0.03
CA ALA A 242 -4.48 20.98 1.14
C ALA A 242 -5.07 20.71 2.53
N PRO A 243 -6.39 20.86 2.79
CA PRO A 243 -6.98 20.55 4.09
C PRO A 243 -6.85 19.07 4.49
N PHE A 244 -6.87 18.17 3.51
CA PHE A 244 -6.87 16.72 3.72
C PHE A 244 -5.47 16.10 3.81
N VAL A 245 -4.40 16.88 3.59
CA VAL A 245 -3.02 16.40 3.75
C VAL A 245 -2.73 15.97 5.20
N ASN A 246 -3.44 16.57 6.17
CA ASN A 246 -3.40 16.10 7.55
C ASN A 246 -4.37 14.89 7.69
N PRO A 247 -3.88 13.68 8.01
CA PRO A 247 -4.70 12.48 8.16
C PRO A 247 -5.69 12.57 9.33
N GLU A 248 -5.50 13.53 10.27
CA GLU A 248 -6.43 13.78 11.37
C GLU A 248 -7.64 14.64 10.97
N HIS A 249 -7.77 15.00 9.66
CA HIS A 249 -8.96 15.72 9.20
C HIS A 249 -10.22 14.89 9.51
N PRO A 250 -11.28 15.51 10.09
CA PRO A 250 -12.46 14.78 10.54
C PRO A 250 -13.13 13.94 9.44
N ASP A 251 -13.16 14.43 8.19
CA ASP A 251 -13.74 13.69 7.08
C ASP A 251 -12.94 12.43 6.73
N ILE A 252 -11.61 12.46 6.92
CA ILE A 252 -10.75 11.30 6.72
C ILE A 252 -10.96 10.30 7.84
N VAL A 253 -10.80 10.74 9.10
CA VAL A 253 -10.81 9.82 10.25
C VAL A 253 -12.18 9.16 10.43
N LYS A 254 -13.27 9.94 10.35
CA LYS A 254 -14.64 9.42 10.54
C LYS A 254 -15.09 8.48 9.40
N ALA A 255 -14.43 8.51 8.27
CA ALA A 255 -14.71 7.65 7.11
C ALA A 255 -14.02 6.27 7.20
N LEU A 256 -13.15 6.07 8.18
CA LEU A 256 -12.41 4.81 8.32
C LEU A 256 -13.28 3.73 8.99
N PRO A 257 -13.16 2.48 8.53
CA PRO A 257 -13.70 1.33 9.26
C PRO A 257 -12.87 1.07 10.54
N PRO A 258 -13.23 0.07 11.36
CA PRO A 258 -12.43 -0.35 12.49
C PRO A 258 -10.96 -0.55 12.14
N CYS A 259 -10.04 -0.08 13.01
CA CYS A 259 -8.60 -0.05 12.74
C CYS A 259 -7.79 -0.81 13.80
N PHE A 260 -6.91 -1.70 13.38
CA PHE A 260 -5.91 -2.34 14.23
C PHE A 260 -4.54 -1.74 13.95
N LEU A 261 -3.95 -1.06 14.92
CA LEU A 261 -2.66 -0.39 14.77
C LEU A 261 -1.55 -1.21 15.43
N VAL A 262 -0.39 -1.25 14.77
CA VAL A 262 0.81 -1.94 15.29
C VAL A 262 2.01 -1.00 15.24
N THR A 263 2.78 -0.96 16.32
CA THR A 263 4.08 -0.28 16.40
C THR A 263 4.94 -0.90 17.50
N SER A 264 6.18 -0.46 17.61
CA SER A 264 7.12 -0.86 18.66
C SER A 264 7.91 0.32 19.22
N HIS A 265 8.61 0.09 20.33
CA HIS A 265 9.49 1.13 20.88
C HIS A 265 10.59 1.56 19.90
N ASN A 266 11.13 0.63 19.13
CA ASN A 266 12.25 0.85 18.20
C ASN A 266 11.81 1.24 16.79
N ASP A 267 10.50 1.37 16.54
CA ASP A 267 9.96 1.89 15.29
C ASP A 267 10.20 3.41 15.21
N TYR A 268 10.90 3.87 14.18
CA TYR A 268 11.16 5.30 13.99
C TYR A 268 9.90 6.11 13.65
N LEU A 269 8.81 5.45 13.20
CA LEU A 269 7.49 6.04 12.97
C LEU A 269 6.52 5.82 14.14
N LYS A 270 6.96 5.27 15.28
CA LYS A 270 6.12 5.05 16.47
C LYS A 270 5.27 6.27 16.82
N ARG A 271 5.87 7.47 16.80
CA ARG A 271 5.15 8.72 17.14
C ARG A 271 3.99 9.01 16.19
N TYR A 272 4.11 8.62 14.92
CA TYR A 272 3.03 8.75 13.94
C TYR A 272 1.87 7.84 14.29
N THR A 273 2.15 6.56 14.57
CA THR A 273 1.12 5.59 14.97
C THR A 273 0.39 6.02 16.22
N LEU A 274 1.12 6.42 17.29
CA LEU A 274 0.53 6.87 18.55
C LEU A 274 -0.26 8.19 18.42
N GLN A 275 0.11 9.06 17.49
CA GLN A 275 -0.65 10.28 17.22
C GLN A 275 -1.92 9.98 16.43
N PHE A 276 -1.84 9.09 15.46
CA PHE A 276 -2.99 8.71 14.66
C PHE A 276 -4.03 7.92 15.47
N GLU A 277 -3.58 7.05 16.38
CA GLU A 277 -4.44 6.37 17.36
C GLU A 277 -5.27 7.39 18.17
N LYS A 278 -4.65 8.46 18.66
CA LYS A 278 -5.39 9.53 19.36
C LYS A 278 -6.43 10.21 18.48
N ALA A 279 -6.20 10.32 17.18
CA ALA A 279 -7.19 10.86 16.27
C ALA A 279 -8.37 9.89 16.10
N LEU A 280 -8.12 8.58 15.98
CA LEU A 280 -9.17 7.56 15.96
C LEU A 280 -10.01 7.61 17.24
N ALA A 281 -9.36 7.66 18.41
CA ALA A 281 -10.03 7.79 19.71
C ALA A 281 -10.88 9.08 19.80
N ARG A 282 -10.35 10.22 19.36
CA ARG A 282 -11.05 11.52 19.35
C ARG A 282 -12.35 11.47 18.57
N TYR A 283 -12.38 10.76 17.45
CA TYR A 283 -13.55 10.64 16.59
C TYR A 283 -14.33 9.34 16.79
N GLN A 284 -14.01 8.58 17.85
CA GLN A 284 -14.72 7.36 18.25
C GLN A 284 -14.74 6.28 17.17
N VAL A 285 -13.70 6.24 16.31
CA VAL A 285 -13.51 5.12 15.39
C VAL A 285 -13.07 3.89 16.20
N PRO A 286 -13.73 2.74 16.06
CA PRO A 286 -13.33 1.51 16.75
C PRO A 286 -11.88 1.15 16.40
N HIS A 287 -11.03 0.95 17.38
CA HIS A 287 -9.64 0.61 17.14
C HIS A 287 -8.99 -0.12 18.32
N ASP A 288 -8.00 -0.94 18.00
CA ASP A 288 -7.05 -1.51 18.95
C ASP A 288 -5.62 -1.10 18.58
N LEU A 289 -4.75 -0.96 19.57
CA LEU A 289 -3.34 -0.65 19.41
C LEU A 289 -2.46 -1.70 20.07
N LEU A 290 -1.59 -2.33 19.28
CA LEU A 290 -0.52 -3.19 19.77
C LEU A 290 0.82 -2.43 19.69
N ASN A 291 1.33 -2.02 20.85
CA ASN A 291 2.57 -1.25 20.99
C ASN A 291 3.58 -2.03 21.81
N PHE A 292 4.54 -2.65 21.12
CA PHE A 292 5.56 -3.47 21.76
C PHE A 292 6.58 -2.64 22.56
N PRO A 293 7.05 -3.17 23.71
CA PRO A 293 8.10 -2.55 24.51
C PRO A 293 9.45 -2.52 23.77
N LYS A 294 10.46 -1.97 24.43
CA LYS A 294 11.81 -1.90 23.89
C LYS A 294 12.37 -3.31 23.65
N ASN A 295 12.62 -3.60 22.38
CA ASN A 295 13.28 -4.82 21.91
C ASN A 295 14.04 -4.48 20.61
N PRO A 296 15.36 -4.63 20.54
CA PRO A 296 16.16 -4.26 19.36
C PRO A 296 15.75 -4.96 18.07
N LYS A 297 15.13 -6.14 18.15
CA LYS A 297 14.63 -6.89 16.98
C LYS A 297 13.35 -6.29 16.39
N LEU A 298 12.57 -5.59 17.20
CA LEU A 298 11.27 -5.04 16.78
C LEU A 298 11.47 -3.64 16.20
N THR A 299 12.09 -3.56 15.05
CA THR A 299 12.33 -2.33 14.32
C THR A 299 11.08 -1.87 13.56
N HIS A 300 11.22 -0.93 12.64
CA HIS A 300 10.12 -0.45 11.79
C HIS A 300 9.48 -1.61 11.00
N ALA A 301 8.16 -1.70 11.06
CA ALA A 301 7.36 -2.72 10.37
C ALA A 301 7.83 -4.17 10.58
N PHE A 302 8.41 -4.46 11.75
CA PHE A 302 9.04 -5.75 12.06
C PHE A 302 8.12 -6.94 11.74
N SER A 303 6.82 -6.85 12.00
CA SER A 303 5.87 -7.95 11.80
C SER A 303 5.62 -8.29 10.33
N VAL A 304 6.09 -7.45 9.40
CA VAL A 304 6.08 -7.69 7.96
C VAL A 304 7.45 -8.15 7.48
N PHE A 305 8.51 -7.52 7.97
CA PHE A 305 9.88 -7.77 7.50
C PHE A 305 10.49 -9.03 8.11
N GLU A 306 10.08 -9.36 9.35
CA GLU A 306 10.52 -10.51 10.13
C GLU A 306 9.30 -11.31 10.61
N PRO A 307 8.51 -11.91 9.71
CA PRO A 307 7.22 -12.54 10.07
C PRO A 307 7.37 -13.79 10.94
N GLU A 308 8.60 -14.33 11.09
CA GLU A 308 8.92 -15.52 11.89
C GLU A 308 9.21 -15.21 13.36
N LEU A 309 9.34 -13.93 13.77
CA LEU A 309 9.52 -13.58 15.17
C LEU A 309 8.27 -13.93 15.99
N ASP A 310 8.46 -14.36 17.24
CA ASP A 310 7.36 -14.65 18.16
C ASP A 310 6.39 -13.47 18.28
N GLU A 311 6.92 -12.25 18.34
CA GLU A 311 6.12 -11.03 18.41
C GLU A 311 5.39 -10.76 17.10
N SER A 312 5.93 -11.19 15.96
CA SER A 312 5.23 -11.10 14.67
C SER A 312 4.07 -12.09 14.59
N LEU A 313 4.28 -13.32 15.04
CA LEU A 313 3.23 -14.34 15.17
C LEU A 313 2.14 -13.89 16.15
N GLN A 314 2.52 -13.34 17.31
CA GLN A 314 1.59 -12.72 18.26
C GLN A 314 0.78 -11.59 17.58
N THR A 315 1.45 -10.73 16.80
CA THR A 315 0.82 -9.63 16.09
C THR A 315 -0.22 -10.14 15.08
N MET A 316 0.12 -11.17 14.31
CA MET A 316 -0.80 -11.78 13.35
C MET A 316 -2.01 -12.43 14.07
N LYS A 317 -1.81 -13.14 15.17
CA LYS A 317 -2.89 -13.70 15.97
C LYS A 317 -3.82 -12.61 16.52
N SER A 318 -3.26 -11.56 17.15
CA SER A 318 -4.05 -10.44 17.68
C SER A 318 -4.83 -9.72 16.59
N MET A 319 -4.28 -9.66 15.37
CA MET A 319 -4.99 -9.13 14.20
C MET A 319 -6.20 -10.01 13.86
N VAL A 320 -6.03 -11.33 13.79
CA VAL A 320 -7.15 -12.26 13.48
C VAL A 320 -8.24 -12.10 14.51
N ASP A 321 -7.89 -12.09 15.81
CA ASP A 321 -8.82 -11.90 16.91
C ASP A 321 -9.59 -10.56 16.81
N PHE A 322 -8.93 -9.51 16.28
CA PHE A 322 -9.57 -8.23 16.02
C PHE A 322 -10.53 -8.30 14.82
N LEU A 323 -10.06 -8.86 13.68
CA LEU A 323 -10.86 -8.93 12.45
C LEU A 323 -12.14 -9.76 12.64
N GLN A 324 -12.10 -10.81 13.45
CA GLN A 324 -13.28 -11.64 13.74
C GLN A 324 -14.41 -10.89 14.49
N LYS A 325 -14.16 -9.68 14.98
CA LYS A 325 -15.19 -8.84 15.62
C LYS A 325 -16.03 -8.07 14.59
N TYR A 326 -15.55 -7.96 13.37
CA TYR A 326 -16.11 -7.15 12.29
C TYR A 326 -16.24 -7.96 11.00
#